data_317ff973f19275936f43dfb7b5580e3f
#
_entry.id   317ff973f19275936f43dfb7b5580e3f
#
_cell.length_a   1.000
_cell.length_b   1.000
_cell.length_c   1.000
_cell.angle_alpha   90.00
_cell.angle_beta   90.00
_cell.angle_gamma   90.00
#
_symmetry.space_group_name_H-M   'P 1'
#
loop_
_entity.id
_entity.type
_entity.pdbx_description
1 polymer ?
#
loop_
_entity_poly.entity_id
_entity_poly.type
_entity_poly.pdbx_seq_one_letter_code
_entity_poly.pdbx_strand_id
1 'polypeptide(L)'
;MVLRAATYDDIPTLLTLIHTAFEEYRRRLEPPSGAHRETVQSIATYLQQGHAVLAWLNDQAVGCVCYHQESEHVYFGRLSVLPAFRQHGVGLALVTYVEQQAKAPGAQRVQLGVRIALPYLQAYYERLGYRVVCYETHEGYTEPTSVVMEKQVL
;
A
#
# COMPACT_ATOMS: atom_id res chain seq x y z
N MET A 1 -8.22 -17.77 -1.78
CA MET A 1 -7.52 -16.63 -1.15
C MET A 1 -8.30 -16.16 0.06
N VAL A 2 -7.62 -15.97 1.18
CA VAL A 2 -8.22 -15.49 2.41
C VAL A 2 -7.55 -14.18 2.80
N LEU A 3 -8.36 -13.15 3.09
CA LEU A 3 -7.86 -11.87 3.60
C LEU A 3 -8.15 -11.81 5.11
N ARG A 4 -7.15 -11.45 5.89
CA ARG A 4 -7.27 -11.43 7.33
C ARG A 4 -6.58 -10.20 7.90
N ALA A 5 -7.27 -9.50 8.80
CA ALA A 5 -6.67 -8.36 9.52
C ALA A 5 -5.42 -8.85 10.29
N ALA A 6 -4.34 -8.10 10.16
CA ALA A 6 -3.09 -8.45 10.83
C ALA A 6 -3.11 -7.97 12.27
N THR A 7 -2.44 -8.73 13.13
CA THR A 7 -2.23 -8.38 14.53
C THR A 7 -0.74 -8.12 14.76
N TYR A 8 -0.38 -7.73 15.99
CA TYR A 8 1.04 -7.53 16.32
C TYR A 8 1.86 -8.80 16.14
N ASP A 9 1.25 -9.98 16.31
CA ASP A 9 1.94 -11.26 16.11
C ASP A 9 2.33 -11.47 14.63
N ASP A 10 1.66 -10.76 13.71
CA ASP A 10 1.93 -10.88 12.28
C ASP A 10 3.03 -9.93 11.79
N ILE A 11 3.59 -9.09 12.67
CA ILE A 11 4.59 -8.10 12.25
C ILE A 11 5.79 -8.72 11.51
N PRO A 12 6.37 -9.83 11.98
CA PRO A 12 7.48 -10.43 11.22
C PRO A 12 7.07 -10.83 9.79
N THR A 13 5.86 -11.35 9.62
CA THR A 13 5.33 -11.71 8.29
C THR A 13 5.13 -10.48 7.42
N LEU A 14 4.53 -9.41 7.98
CA LEU A 14 4.35 -8.15 7.25
C LEU A 14 5.70 -7.60 6.79
N LEU A 15 6.68 -7.58 7.68
CA LEU A 15 8.01 -7.05 7.38
C LEU A 15 8.67 -7.82 6.24
N THR A 16 8.60 -9.15 6.29
CA THR A 16 9.16 -10.00 5.24
C THR A 16 8.49 -9.74 3.90
N LEU A 17 7.16 -9.64 3.88
CA LEU A 17 6.41 -9.36 2.65
C LEU A 17 6.79 -8.02 2.05
N ILE A 18 6.86 -6.98 2.88
CA ILE A 18 7.18 -5.63 2.42
C ILE A 18 8.61 -5.60 1.86
N HIS A 19 9.58 -6.11 2.58
CA HIS A 19 10.96 -6.10 2.13
C HIS A 19 11.14 -6.89 0.83
N THR A 20 10.52 -8.06 0.75
CA THR A 20 10.63 -8.92 -0.44
C THR A 20 9.99 -8.26 -1.65
N ALA A 21 8.77 -7.74 -1.49
CA ALA A 21 8.05 -7.15 -2.61
C ALA A 21 8.70 -5.87 -3.12
N PHE A 22 9.32 -5.08 -2.24
CA PHE A 22 9.93 -3.80 -2.63
C PHE A 22 11.39 -3.94 -3.05
N GLU A 23 11.99 -5.13 -2.96
CA GLU A 23 13.40 -5.34 -3.32
C GLU A 23 13.68 -4.95 -4.77
N GLU A 24 12.72 -5.15 -5.67
CA GLU A 24 12.87 -4.80 -7.09
C GLU A 24 13.08 -3.30 -7.32
N TYR A 25 12.69 -2.46 -6.36
CA TYR A 25 12.84 -1.01 -6.45
C TYR A 25 14.15 -0.50 -5.85
N ARG A 26 14.93 -1.38 -5.23
CA ARG A 26 16.21 -0.99 -4.64
C ARG A 26 17.12 -0.44 -5.75
N ARG A 27 17.68 0.75 -5.50
CA ARG A 27 18.55 1.46 -6.45
C ARG A 27 17.85 1.92 -7.73
N ARG A 28 16.51 1.84 -7.78
CA ARG A 28 15.73 2.28 -8.95
C ARG A 28 14.92 3.53 -8.67
N LEU A 29 14.83 3.95 -7.42
CA LEU A 29 14.06 5.12 -7.00
C LEU A 29 14.95 6.12 -6.30
N GLU A 30 14.79 7.39 -6.62
CA GLU A 30 15.40 8.51 -5.93
C GLU A 30 14.30 9.46 -5.43
N PRO A 31 14.19 9.69 -4.13
CA PRO A 31 14.91 8.99 -3.06
C PRO A 31 14.46 7.52 -2.95
N PRO A 32 15.24 6.69 -2.26
CA PRO A 32 14.84 5.29 -2.07
C PRO A 32 13.48 5.17 -1.38
N SER A 33 12.76 4.10 -1.66
CA SER A 33 11.48 3.86 -1.00
C SER A 33 11.66 3.70 0.50
N GLY A 34 10.75 4.31 1.27
CA GLY A 34 10.72 4.12 2.72
C GLY A 34 10.48 2.67 3.13
N ALA A 35 9.94 1.85 2.23
CA ALA A 35 9.71 0.43 2.52
C ALA A 35 10.98 -0.30 2.91
N HIS A 36 12.14 0.10 2.36
CA HIS A 36 13.42 -0.53 2.69
C HIS A 36 13.87 -0.24 4.13
N ARG A 37 13.32 0.80 4.75
CA ARG A 37 13.65 1.19 6.12
C ARG A 37 12.65 0.71 7.16
N GLU A 38 11.59 -0.01 6.74
CA GLU A 38 10.65 -0.55 7.69
C GLU A 38 11.32 -1.56 8.60
N THR A 39 10.93 -1.52 9.88
CA THR A 39 11.43 -2.39 10.92
C THR A 39 10.25 -2.93 11.72
N VAL A 40 10.50 -3.90 12.60
CA VAL A 40 9.48 -4.37 13.54
C VAL A 40 8.88 -3.19 14.30
N GLN A 41 9.73 -2.27 14.75
CA GLN A 41 9.28 -1.12 15.53
C GLN A 41 8.42 -0.15 14.71
N SER A 42 8.82 0.12 13.45
CA SER A 42 8.06 1.05 12.63
C SER A 42 6.68 0.50 12.29
N ILE A 43 6.58 -0.80 12.03
CA ILE A 43 5.29 -1.45 11.75
C ILE A 43 4.43 -1.46 13.02
N ALA A 44 5.03 -1.76 14.18
CA ALA A 44 4.28 -1.73 15.45
C ALA A 44 3.72 -0.33 15.71
N THR A 45 4.52 0.72 15.46
CA THR A 45 4.07 2.10 15.61
C THR A 45 2.91 2.40 14.66
N TYR A 46 3.00 1.96 13.41
CA TYR A 46 1.93 2.15 12.44
C TYR A 46 0.63 1.50 12.91
N LEU A 47 0.70 0.27 13.42
CA LEU A 47 -0.49 -0.47 13.85
C LEU A 47 -1.18 0.14 15.09
N GLN A 48 -0.51 1.03 15.82
CA GLN A 48 -1.13 1.75 16.92
C GLN A 48 -2.20 2.72 16.43
N GLN A 49 -2.08 3.24 15.20
CA GLN A 49 -2.99 4.24 14.65
C GLN A 49 -3.60 3.81 13.32
N GLY A 50 -3.22 2.66 12.83
CA GLY A 50 -3.66 2.17 11.54
C GLY A 50 -3.92 0.68 11.56
N HIS A 51 -3.99 0.13 10.36
CA HIS A 51 -4.35 -1.27 10.16
C HIS A 51 -3.46 -1.88 9.10
N ALA A 52 -3.39 -3.20 9.08
CA ALA A 52 -2.80 -3.95 7.98
C ALA A 52 -3.68 -5.17 7.71
N VAL A 53 -3.66 -5.64 6.48
CA VAL A 53 -4.35 -6.86 6.10
C VAL A 53 -3.40 -7.76 5.34
N LEU A 54 -3.49 -9.07 5.63
CA LEU A 54 -2.69 -10.11 5.00
C LEU A 54 -3.56 -10.90 4.03
N ALA A 55 -2.98 -11.24 2.89
CA ALA A 55 -3.59 -12.16 1.93
C ALA A 55 -2.88 -13.51 2.02
N TRP A 56 -3.67 -14.57 2.13
CA TRP A 56 -3.17 -15.93 2.28
C TRP A 56 -3.64 -16.79 1.12
N LEU A 57 -2.74 -17.59 0.57
CA LEU A 57 -3.05 -18.65 -0.39
C LEU A 57 -2.45 -19.94 0.13
N ASN A 58 -3.30 -20.97 0.33
CA ASN A 58 -2.86 -22.29 0.77
C ASN A 58 -1.90 -22.20 1.97
N ASP A 59 -2.31 -21.47 3.01
CA ASP A 59 -1.56 -21.32 4.25
C ASP A 59 -0.23 -20.55 4.13
N GLN A 60 0.00 -19.90 2.98
CA GLN A 60 1.15 -19.03 2.79
C GLN A 60 0.69 -17.58 2.69
N ALA A 61 1.33 -16.68 3.45
CA ALA A 61 1.11 -15.26 3.32
C ALA A 61 1.78 -14.78 2.03
N VAL A 62 1.01 -14.22 1.11
CA VAL A 62 1.51 -13.85 -0.23
C VAL A 62 1.42 -12.36 -0.52
N GLY A 63 0.74 -11.60 0.31
CA GLY A 63 0.63 -10.16 0.13
C GLY A 63 0.09 -9.46 1.36
N CYS A 64 0.23 -8.15 1.38
CA CYS A 64 -0.29 -7.32 2.46
C CYS A 64 -0.48 -5.88 1.98
N VAL A 65 -1.20 -5.10 2.77
CA VAL A 65 -1.34 -3.66 2.58
C VAL A 65 -1.53 -3.02 3.96
N CYS A 66 -1.02 -1.81 4.13
CA CYS A 66 -1.22 -1.02 5.34
C CYS A 66 -2.15 0.13 5.00
N TYR A 67 -3.09 0.45 5.89
CA TYR A 67 -3.99 1.57 5.67
C TYR A 67 -4.36 2.23 6.99
N HIS A 68 -4.72 3.51 6.91
CA HIS A 68 -5.17 4.26 8.08
C HIS A 68 -6.17 5.32 7.64
N GLN A 69 -7.01 5.75 8.57
CA GLN A 69 -7.99 6.78 8.31
C GLN A 69 -7.39 8.16 8.58
N GLU A 70 -7.58 9.05 7.64
CA GLU A 70 -7.31 10.48 7.80
C GLU A 70 -8.65 11.19 7.59
N SER A 71 -8.83 12.35 8.17
CA SER A 71 -10.01 13.20 8.01
C SER A 71 -11.20 12.54 7.25
N GLU A 72 -11.30 12.79 5.93
CA GLU A 72 -12.41 12.30 5.11
C GLU A 72 -12.02 11.22 4.11
N HIS A 73 -10.83 10.61 4.30
CA HIS A 73 -10.38 9.56 3.41
C HIS A 73 -9.58 8.51 4.16
N VAL A 74 -9.42 7.36 3.54
CA VAL A 74 -8.51 6.33 4.00
C VAL A 74 -7.29 6.35 3.07
N TYR A 75 -6.12 6.33 3.65
CA TYR A 75 -4.86 6.26 2.91
C TYR A 75 -4.28 4.87 3.03
N PHE A 76 -3.82 4.29 1.92
CA PHE A 76 -3.11 3.02 2.00
C PHE A 76 -1.72 3.12 1.39
N GLY A 77 -0.83 2.28 1.88
CA GLY A 77 0.54 2.19 1.37
C GLY A 77 1.12 0.81 1.63
N ARG A 78 2.35 0.63 1.20
CA ARG A 78 3.05 -0.64 1.37
C ARG A 78 2.29 -1.83 0.79
N LEU A 79 1.51 -1.62 -0.28
CA LEU A 79 0.88 -2.72 -0.99
C LEU A 79 1.98 -3.64 -1.51
N SER A 80 1.97 -4.87 -1.03
CA SER A 80 3.03 -5.84 -1.30
C SER A 80 2.41 -7.14 -1.76
N VAL A 81 2.92 -7.67 -2.88
CA VAL A 81 2.58 -9.00 -3.38
C VAL A 81 3.88 -9.68 -3.76
N LEU A 82 4.09 -10.88 -3.23
CA LEU A 82 5.29 -11.64 -3.58
C LEU A 82 5.36 -11.83 -5.10
N PRO A 83 6.55 -11.66 -5.72
CA PRO A 83 6.66 -11.72 -7.17
C PRO A 83 6.04 -12.97 -7.80
N ALA A 84 6.22 -14.13 -7.18
CA ALA A 84 5.69 -15.40 -7.68
C ALA A 84 4.16 -15.46 -7.69
N PHE A 85 3.50 -14.56 -6.95
CA PHE A 85 2.04 -14.59 -6.82
C PHE A 85 1.37 -13.39 -7.48
N ARG A 86 2.11 -12.61 -8.25
CA ARG A 86 1.54 -11.51 -9.03
C ARG A 86 0.68 -12.06 -10.16
N GLN A 87 -0.27 -11.24 -10.63
CA GLN A 87 -1.22 -11.60 -11.67
C GLN A 87 -2.20 -12.71 -11.26
N HIS A 88 -2.37 -12.91 -9.94
CA HIS A 88 -3.34 -13.83 -9.38
C HIS A 88 -4.50 -13.09 -8.67
N GLY A 89 -4.59 -11.77 -8.86
CA GLY A 89 -5.65 -10.98 -8.24
C GLY A 89 -5.41 -10.61 -6.78
N VAL A 90 -4.23 -10.87 -6.24
CA VAL A 90 -3.93 -10.58 -4.82
C VAL A 90 -3.97 -9.08 -4.56
N GLY A 91 -3.28 -8.29 -5.39
CA GLY A 91 -3.26 -6.84 -5.24
C GLY A 91 -4.65 -6.22 -5.33
N LEU A 92 -5.43 -6.65 -6.33
CA LEU A 92 -6.80 -6.18 -6.48
C LEU A 92 -7.66 -6.52 -5.26
N ALA A 93 -7.52 -7.72 -4.73
CA ALA A 93 -8.28 -8.13 -3.54
C ALA A 93 -7.92 -7.28 -2.33
N LEU A 94 -6.63 -6.96 -2.15
CA LEU A 94 -6.18 -6.11 -1.06
C LEU A 94 -6.71 -4.69 -1.19
N VAL A 95 -6.65 -4.10 -2.38
CA VAL A 95 -7.19 -2.75 -2.62
C VAL A 95 -8.70 -2.74 -2.39
N THR A 96 -9.41 -3.74 -2.90
CA THR A 96 -10.86 -3.84 -2.71
C THR A 96 -11.21 -3.95 -1.22
N TYR A 97 -10.43 -4.70 -0.46
CA TYR A 97 -10.65 -4.80 0.99
C TYR A 97 -10.54 -3.41 1.64
N VAL A 98 -9.50 -2.64 1.30
CA VAL A 98 -9.33 -1.29 1.85
C VAL A 98 -10.52 -0.40 1.46
N GLU A 99 -10.98 -0.48 0.22
CA GLU A 99 -12.14 0.31 -0.23
C GLU A 99 -13.39 -0.01 0.57
N GLN A 100 -13.61 -1.28 0.88
CA GLN A 100 -14.76 -1.69 1.70
C GLN A 100 -14.62 -1.19 3.14
N GLN A 101 -13.42 -1.22 3.69
CA GLN A 101 -13.19 -0.67 5.03
C GLN A 101 -13.44 0.84 5.07
N ALA A 102 -13.12 1.56 4.00
CA ALA A 102 -13.37 2.99 3.92
C ALA A 102 -14.86 3.32 3.93
N LYS A 103 -15.69 2.49 3.31
CA LYS A 103 -17.15 2.70 3.27
C LYS A 103 -17.77 2.62 4.66
N ALA A 104 -17.31 1.69 5.52
CA ALA A 104 -17.93 1.44 6.80
C ALA A 104 -17.96 2.67 7.72
N PRO A 105 -16.87 3.44 7.90
CA PRO A 105 -16.90 4.69 8.67
C PRO A 105 -17.38 5.89 7.88
N GLY A 106 -17.76 5.71 6.59
CA GLY A 106 -18.22 6.82 5.75
C GLY A 106 -17.08 7.72 5.26
N ALA A 107 -15.91 7.16 5.05
CA ALA A 107 -14.74 7.94 4.65
C ALA A 107 -14.83 8.54 3.26
N GLN A 108 -15.68 8.02 2.40
CA GLN A 108 -16.00 8.54 1.06
C GLN A 108 -14.89 8.37 0.02
N ARG A 109 -13.61 8.43 0.41
CA ARG A 109 -12.50 8.42 -0.53
C ARG A 109 -11.36 7.54 -0.04
N VAL A 110 -10.62 6.98 -1.00
CA VAL A 110 -9.39 6.24 -0.73
C VAL A 110 -8.26 6.92 -1.51
N GLN A 111 -7.14 7.14 -0.86
CA GLN A 111 -5.95 7.76 -1.46
C GLN A 111 -4.73 6.88 -1.31
N LEU A 112 -3.79 7.07 -2.22
CA LEU A 112 -2.47 6.43 -2.18
C LEU A 112 -1.45 7.33 -2.87
N GLY A 113 -0.17 7.07 -2.61
CA GLY A 113 0.93 7.74 -3.29
C GLY A 113 1.60 6.81 -4.29
N VAL A 114 1.95 7.32 -5.46
CA VAL A 114 2.65 6.57 -6.49
C VAL A 114 3.87 7.36 -6.95
N ARG A 115 5.03 6.71 -6.99
CA ARG A 115 6.24 7.34 -7.50
C ARG A 115 6.12 7.64 -8.98
N ILE A 116 6.47 8.87 -9.37
CA ILE A 116 6.42 9.28 -10.79
C ILE A 116 7.34 8.42 -11.63
N ALA A 117 8.44 7.94 -11.07
CA ALA A 117 9.40 7.07 -11.76
C ALA A 117 8.83 5.69 -12.10
N LEU A 118 7.62 5.37 -11.64
CA LEU A 118 6.96 4.09 -11.89
C LEU A 118 5.63 4.31 -12.60
N PRO A 119 5.64 4.79 -13.86
CA PRO A 119 4.40 5.14 -14.56
C PRO A 119 3.46 3.96 -14.78
N TYR A 120 3.97 2.73 -14.81
CA TYR A 120 3.12 1.56 -14.94
C TYR A 120 2.23 1.34 -13.71
N LEU A 121 2.67 1.77 -12.52
CA LEU A 121 1.83 1.70 -11.32
C LEU A 121 0.71 2.73 -11.40
N GLN A 122 1.01 3.95 -11.86
CA GLN A 122 -0.03 4.95 -12.06
C GLN A 122 -1.11 4.42 -13.01
N ALA A 123 -0.69 3.83 -14.14
CA ALA A 123 -1.62 3.26 -15.10
C ALA A 123 -2.45 2.13 -14.48
N TYR A 124 -1.84 1.31 -13.64
CA TYR A 124 -2.54 0.23 -12.94
C TYR A 124 -3.67 0.80 -12.08
N TYR A 125 -3.37 1.82 -11.26
CA TYR A 125 -4.39 2.40 -10.38
C TYR A 125 -5.43 3.18 -11.16
N GLU A 126 -5.07 3.81 -12.29
CA GLU A 126 -6.05 4.45 -13.15
C GLU A 126 -7.08 3.44 -13.66
N ARG A 127 -6.64 2.23 -14.01
CA ARG A 127 -7.57 1.17 -14.43
C ARG A 127 -8.50 0.73 -13.30
N LEU A 128 -8.09 0.91 -12.04
CA LEU A 128 -8.93 0.60 -10.88
C LEU A 128 -9.87 1.74 -10.49
N GLY A 129 -9.83 2.85 -11.23
CA GLY A 129 -10.72 3.98 -10.99
C GLY A 129 -10.11 5.12 -10.19
N TYR A 130 -8.81 5.09 -9.93
CA TYR A 130 -8.12 6.18 -9.24
C TYR A 130 -7.68 7.24 -10.22
N ARG A 131 -7.59 8.49 -9.76
CA ARG A 131 -7.12 9.62 -10.56
C ARG A 131 -6.14 10.45 -9.76
N VAL A 132 -5.22 11.10 -10.44
CA VAL A 132 -4.26 12.01 -9.80
C VAL A 132 -4.99 13.25 -9.29
N VAL A 133 -4.77 13.59 -8.02
CA VAL A 133 -5.35 14.78 -7.42
C VAL A 133 -4.30 15.82 -7.01
N CYS A 134 -3.07 15.42 -6.75
CA CYS A 134 -1.98 16.36 -6.50
C CYS A 134 -0.62 15.69 -6.67
N TYR A 135 0.41 16.52 -6.63
CA TYR A 135 1.80 16.09 -6.74
C TYR A 135 2.50 16.36 -5.42
N GLU A 136 3.48 15.53 -5.11
CA GLU A 136 4.31 15.71 -3.91
C GLU A 136 5.78 15.64 -4.28
N THR A 137 6.58 16.41 -3.54
CA THR A 137 8.03 16.49 -3.72
C THR A 137 8.69 16.02 -2.43
N HIS A 138 9.59 15.05 -2.53
CA HIS A 138 10.34 14.59 -1.36
C HIS A 138 11.30 15.69 -0.89
N GLU A 139 11.57 15.69 0.40
CA GLU A 139 12.53 16.61 1.00
C GLU A 139 13.88 16.52 0.30
N GLY A 140 14.46 17.68 -0.01
CA GLY A 140 15.75 17.75 -0.70
C GLY A 140 15.65 17.72 -2.23
N TYR A 141 14.44 17.58 -2.79
CA TYR A 141 14.22 17.57 -4.23
C TYR A 141 13.47 18.84 -4.65
N THR A 142 13.65 19.26 -5.88
CA THR A 142 12.99 20.46 -6.41
C THR A 142 11.83 20.14 -7.35
N GLU A 143 11.83 18.93 -7.92
CA GLU A 143 10.78 18.48 -8.83
C GLU A 143 9.87 17.48 -8.13
N PRO A 144 8.60 17.36 -8.55
CA PRO A 144 7.72 16.35 -7.99
C PRO A 144 8.28 14.93 -8.14
N THR A 145 8.15 14.14 -7.10
CA THR A 145 8.64 12.76 -7.06
C THR A 145 7.52 11.74 -6.96
N SER A 146 6.33 12.18 -6.52
CA SER A 146 5.17 11.31 -6.35
C SER A 146 3.89 12.03 -6.78
N VAL A 147 2.89 11.23 -7.15
CA VAL A 147 1.53 11.72 -7.31
C VAL A 147 0.67 11.12 -6.20
N VAL A 148 -0.32 11.88 -5.75
CA VAL A 148 -1.38 11.35 -4.88
C VAL A 148 -2.56 11.01 -5.78
N MET A 149 -3.07 9.80 -5.66
CA MET A 149 -4.22 9.34 -6.42
C MET A 149 -5.39 9.07 -5.50
N GLU A 150 -6.59 9.21 -6.01
CA GLU A 150 -7.81 9.15 -5.21
C GLU A 150 -8.94 8.48 -5.98
N LYS A 151 -9.79 7.76 -5.24
CA LYS A 151 -11.00 7.16 -5.77
C LYS A 151 -12.14 7.39 -4.79
N GLN A 152 -13.33 7.73 -5.30
CA GLN A 152 -14.54 7.80 -4.50
C GLN A 152 -15.11 6.40 -4.30
N VAL A 153 -15.53 6.10 -3.06
CA VAL A 153 -15.96 4.74 -2.68
C VAL A 153 -17.35 4.73 -2.04
N LEU A 154 -18.17 5.67 -2.37
CA LEU A 154 -19.56 5.74 -1.85
C LEU A 154 -20.42 4.57 -2.35
#